data_eb960bfd5914307e3c42316f901fb5e8
#
_entry.id   eb960bfd5914307e3c42316f901fb5e8
#
_cell.length_a   1.000
_cell.length_b   1.000
_cell.length_c   1.000
_cell.angle_alpha   90.00
_cell.angle_beta   90.00
_cell.angle_gamma   90.00
#
_symmetry.space_group_name_H-M   'P 1'
#
loop_
_entity.id
_entity.type
_entity.pdbx_description
1 polymer ?
#
loop_
_entity_poly.entity_id
_entity_poly.type
_entity_poly.pdbx_seq_one_letter_code
_entity_poly.pdbx_strand_id
1 'polypeptide(L)'
;AGRVVYQDLVKINRACADNSILKNPEIISAFSYAKENGKNVHFMGLTSNGGVHSSLVHLFKLCDIAKEYNIDNTFIHCFMDGRDTDPKSGKGFIEELSAHCEKSAGKIASIIGRYYAMDRDKRWERVKEAYDLLVNGEGKKATDMVQAMQESYDEGVTDEFIKPIVNANVDGTIKEGDVVIFFNYRNDRAKELTVVLTQQDMPEAGMHTIPGLQYYCMTPYDASFKGVHILFDKENVANTLGEYLSAKGMSQLHIAETEKYAHVTFFFNGGRETPFDKEDRI
;
A
#
# COMPACT_ATOMS: atom_id res chain seq x y z
N ALA A 1 -6.55 24.71 13.61
CA ALA A 1 -7.45 25.40 14.17
C ALA A 1 -8.71 25.70 13.35
N GLY A 2 -9.85 25.20 13.83
CA GLY A 2 -11.16 25.47 13.25
C GLY A 2 -11.52 24.69 11.97
N ARG A 3 -10.69 23.74 11.55
CA ARG A 3 -11.01 22.87 10.41
C ARG A 3 -10.64 21.41 10.70
N VAL A 4 -11.34 20.52 10.04
CA VAL A 4 -11.09 19.08 10.12
C VAL A 4 -9.95 18.73 9.18
N VAL A 5 -8.93 18.03 9.68
CA VAL A 5 -7.86 17.41 8.89
C VAL A 5 -8.13 15.91 8.88
N TYR A 6 -8.40 15.37 7.70
CA TYR A 6 -8.70 13.96 7.55
C TYR A 6 -7.42 13.13 7.49
N GLN A 7 -7.41 12.01 8.23
CA GLN A 7 -6.38 10.98 8.09
C GLN A 7 -6.51 10.26 6.73
N ASP A 8 -5.42 9.60 6.30
CA ASP A 8 -5.33 8.95 4.99
C ASP A 8 -6.51 8.01 4.71
N LEU A 9 -6.90 7.16 5.66
CA LEU A 9 -8.05 6.27 5.51
C LEU A 9 -9.32 7.02 5.11
N VAL A 10 -9.64 8.11 5.81
CA VAL A 10 -10.87 8.89 5.56
C VAL A 10 -10.76 9.65 4.25
N LYS A 11 -9.59 10.23 3.96
CA LYS A 11 -9.31 10.95 2.71
C LYS A 11 -9.52 10.04 1.50
N ILE A 12 -8.94 8.83 1.53
CA ILE A 12 -9.02 7.87 0.43
C ILE A 12 -10.44 7.28 0.33
N ASN A 13 -11.08 6.94 1.45
CA ASN A 13 -12.48 6.49 1.45
C ASN A 13 -13.40 7.48 0.76
N ARG A 14 -13.23 8.78 1.03
CA ARG A 14 -14.02 9.84 0.38
C ARG A 14 -13.75 9.90 -1.13
N ALA A 15 -12.48 9.85 -1.52
CA ALA A 15 -12.11 9.86 -2.92
C ALA A 15 -12.67 8.65 -3.69
N CYS A 16 -12.79 7.51 -3.03
CA CYS A 16 -13.45 6.33 -3.61
C CYS A 16 -14.97 6.50 -3.71
N ALA A 17 -15.60 7.05 -2.66
CA ALA A 17 -17.06 7.19 -2.57
C ALA A 17 -17.61 8.26 -3.53
N ASP A 18 -16.93 9.40 -3.67
CA ASP A 18 -17.34 10.50 -4.56
C ASP A 18 -16.76 10.42 -5.97
N ASN A 19 -16.03 9.35 -6.28
CA ASN A 19 -15.32 9.12 -7.54
C ASN A 19 -14.23 10.15 -7.88
N SER A 20 -13.80 11.01 -6.94
CA SER A 20 -12.71 11.95 -7.21
C SER A 20 -11.36 11.24 -7.45
N ILE A 21 -11.20 10.00 -6.99
CA ILE A 21 -10.04 9.15 -7.31
C ILE A 21 -9.85 8.96 -8.83
N LEU A 22 -10.92 8.98 -9.63
CA LEU A 22 -10.86 8.88 -11.09
C LEU A 22 -10.21 10.12 -11.74
N LYS A 23 -10.14 11.23 -11.02
CA LYS A 23 -9.47 12.47 -11.46
C LYS A 23 -8.04 12.57 -10.95
N ASN A 24 -7.58 11.61 -10.15
CA ASN A 24 -6.21 11.60 -9.64
C ASN A 24 -5.24 11.37 -10.81
N PRO A 25 -4.28 12.28 -11.05
CA PRO A 25 -3.38 12.19 -12.21
C PRO A 25 -2.50 10.93 -12.18
N GLU A 26 -2.12 10.44 -11.01
CA GLU A 26 -1.33 9.21 -10.88
C GLU A 26 -2.15 7.95 -11.17
N ILE A 27 -3.44 7.93 -10.81
CA ILE A 27 -4.37 6.87 -11.21
C ILE A 27 -4.55 6.87 -12.73
N ILE A 28 -4.79 8.04 -13.32
CA ILE A 28 -4.91 8.16 -14.78
C ILE A 28 -3.63 7.68 -15.45
N SER A 29 -2.47 8.11 -14.96
CA SER A 29 -1.16 7.72 -15.49
C SER A 29 -0.95 6.20 -15.45
N ALA A 30 -1.23 5.56 -14.31
CA ALA A 30 -1.04 4.12 -14.12
C ALA A 30 -1.87 3.30 -15.11
N PHE A 31 -3.15 3.57 -15.18
CA PHE A 31 -4.07 2.78 -16.01
C PHE A 31 -3.96 3.10 -17.49
N SER A 32 -3.71 4.37 -17.87
CA SER A 32 -3.45 4.73 -19.27
C SER A 32 -2.17 4.09 -19.77
N TYR A 33 -1.07 4.15 -18.99
CA TYR A 33 0.18 3.50 -19.34
C TYR A 33 0.00 1.99 -19.57
N ALA A 34 -0.66 1.29 -18.65
CA ALA A 34 -0.93 -0.14 -18.77
C ALA A 34 -1.71 -0.46 -20.05
N LYS A 35 -2.75 0.32 -20.34
CA LYS A 35 -3.60 0.15 -21.52
C LYS A 35 -2.84 0.39 -22.82
N GLU A 36 -2.09 1.48 -22.91
CA GLU A 36 -1.37 1.90 -24.11
C GLU A 36 -0.19 0.98 -24.43
N ASN A 37 0.45 0.43 -23.41
CA ASN A 37 1.64 -0.42 -23.56
C ASN A 37 1.35 -1.93 -23.43
N GLY A 38 0.09 -2.32 -23.24
CA GLY A 38 -0.30 -3.72 -23.07
C GLY A 38 0.36 -4.40 -21.87
N LYS A 39 0.56 -3.64 -20.77
CA LYS A 39 1.22 -4.13 -19.56
C LYS A 39 0.20 -4.63 -18.53
N ASN A 40 0.65 -5.57 -17.69
CA ASN A 40 -0.14 -6.07 -16.58
C ASN A 40 -0.27 -5.01 -15.48
N VAL A 41 -1.37 -5.06 -14.76
CA VAL A 41 -1.58 -4.26 -13.54
C VAL A 41 -1.66 -5.20 -12.35
N HIS A 42 -0.87 -4.92 -11.33
CA HIS A 42 -0.81 -5.68 -10.10
C HIS A 42 -1.26 -4.81 -8.92
N PHE A 43 -2.25 -5.29 -8.17
CA PHE A 43 -2.59 -4.73 -6.87
C PHE A 43 -2.02 -5.63 -5.79
N MET A 44 -1.27 -5.08 -4.86
CA MET A 44 -0.76 -5.83 -3.72
C MET A 44 -0.98 -5.08 -2.42
N GLY A 45 -1.22 -5.79 -1.33
CA GLY A 45 -1.45 -5.20 -0.03
C GLY A 45 -2.23 -6.07 0.93
N LEU A 46 -2.42 -5.54 2.13
CA LEU A 46 -3.14 -6.22 3.20
C LEU A 46 -4.63 -6.31 2.88
N THR A 47 -5.11 -7.52 2.68
CA THR A 47 -6.47 -7.82 2.23
C THR A 47 -7.35 -8.14 3.44
N SER A 48 -7.78 -7.10 4.14
CA SER A 48 -8.65 -7.20 5.31
C SER A 48 -9.49 -5.93 5.51
N ASN A 49 -10.44 -5.99 6.41
CA ASN A 49 -11.27 -4.85 6.84
C ASN A 49 -10.80 -4.22 8.15
N GLY A 50 -9.61 -4.55 8.65
CA GLY A 50 -9.06 -4.04 9.91
C GLY A 50 -8.84 -2.53 9.95
N GLY A 51 -8.65 -1.90 8.79
CA GLY A 51 -8.58 -0.45 8.65
C GLY A 51 -7.33 0.19 9.27
N VAL A 52 -6.28 -0.59 9.55
CA VAL A 52 -5.02 -0.10 10.12
C VAL A 52 -3.99 0.20 9.04
N HIS A 53 -3.79 -0.69 8.08
CA HIS A 53 -2.78 -0.56 7.01
C HIS A 53 -3.39 -0.31 5.65
N SER A 54 -4.59 -0.81 5.42
CA SER A 54 -5.26 -0.84 4.13
C SER A 54 -6.79 -0.88 4.30
N SER A 55 -7.50 -0.86 3.19
CA SER A 55 -8.96 -1.05 3.17
C SER A 55 -9.38 -1.85 1.94
N LEU A 56 -10.28 -2.82 2.12
CA LEU A 56 -10.91 -3.55 1.01
C LEU A 56 -11.68 -2.61 0.07
N VAL A 57 -12.28 -1.54 0.61
CA VAL A 57 -12.98 -0.53 -0.21
C VAL A 57 -12.05 0.09 -1.26
N HIS A 58 -10.78 0.34 -0.89
CA HIS A 58 -9.78 0.87 -1.82
C HIS A 58 -9.42 -0.15 -2.90
N LEU A 59 -9.20 -1.42 -2.51
CA LEU A 59 -8.93 -2.49 -3.45
C LEU A 59 -10.08 -2.70 -4.43
N PHE A 60 -11.32 -2.76 -3.95
CA PHE A 60 -12.50 -2.90 -4.80
C PHE A 60 -12.62 -1.75 -5.80
N LYS A 61 -12.36 -0.52 -5.34
CA LYS A 61 -12.35 0.64 -6.22
C LYS A 61 -11.27 0.56 -7.30
N LEU A 62 -10.08 0.08 -6.97
CA LEU A 62 -9.00 -0.15 -7.96
C LEU A 62 -9.42 -1.21 -9.00
N CYS A 63 -10.08 -2.28 -8.59
CA CYS A 63 -10.64 -3.28 -9.51
C CYS A 63 -11.68 -2.66 -10.46
N ASP A 64 -12.57 -1.82 -9.94
CA ASP A 64 -13.58 -1.13 -10.75
C ASP A 64 -12.94 -0.19 -11.76
N ILE A 65 -11.89 0.53 -11.38
CA ILE A 65 -11.12 1.38 -12.30
C ILE A 65 -10.46 0.54 -13.39
N ALA A 66 -9.85 -0.61 -13.05
CA ALA A 66 -9.26 -1.51 -14.03
C ALA A 66 -10.29 -2.00 -15.05
N LYS A 67 -11.52 -2.26 -14.60
CA LYS A 67 -12.65 -2.59 -15.50
C LYS A 67 -13.02 -1.44 -16.44
N GLU A 68 -13.11 -0.21 -15.93
CA GLU A 68 -13.42 0.97 -16.76
C GLU A 68 -12.37 1.19 -17.85
N TYR A 69 -11.09 0.93 -17.55
CA TYR A 69 -10.00 1.00 -18.53
C TYR A 69 -9.89 -0.22 -19.44
N ASN A 70 -10.72 -1.26 -19.22
CA ASN A 70 -10.67 -2.54 -19.95
C ASN A 70 -9.26 -3.17 -19.91
N ILE A 71 -8.71 -3.33 -18.71
CA ILE A 71 -7.42 -4.00 -18.51
C ILE A 71 -7.68 -5.45 -18.13
N ASP A 72 -7.50 -6.36 -19.09
CA ASP A 72 -7.79 -7.78 -18.93
C ASP A 72 -6.81 -8.48 -17.97
N ASN A 73 -5.56 -8.02 -17.96
CA ASN A 73 -4.49 -8.59 -17.14
C ASN A 73 -4.30 -7.76 -15.84
N THR A 74 -5.28 -7.84 -14.96
CA THR A 74 -5.24 -7.27 -13.62
C THR A 74 -5.10 -8.41 -12.61
N PHE A 75 -4.02 -8.40 -11.83
CA PHE A 75 -3.69 -9.42 -10.84
C PHE A 75 -3.70 -8.85 -9.43
N ILE A 76 -4.16 -9.63 -8.46
CA ILE A 76 -4.23 -9.22 -7.05
C ILE A 76 -3.37 -10.17 -6.22
N HIS A 77 -2.47 -9.60 -5.44
CA HIS A 77 -1.60 -10.30 -4.50
C HIS A 77 -2.06 -9.97 -3.08
N CYS A 78 -2.70 -10.93 -2.44
CA CYS A 78 -3.35 -10.74 -1.16
C CYS A 78 -2.41 -11.04 0.00
N PHE A 79 -2.12 -10.03 0.84
CA PHE A 79 -1.43 -10.25 2.11
C PHE A 79 -2.48 -10.46 3.20
N MET A 80 -2.37 -11.55 3.96
CA MET A 80 -3.36 -11.92 4.95
C MET A 80 -3.02 -11.33 6.32
N ASP A 81 -4.04 -10.90 7.05
CA ASP A 81 -3.90 -10.09 8.26
C ASP A 81 -3.72 -10.92 9.54
N GLY A 82 -4.77 -11.30 10.21
CA GLY A 82 -4.75 -12.08 11.44
C GLY A 82 -4.16 -11.38 12.67
N ARG A 83 -3.81 -10.08 12.57
CA ARG A 83 -3.36 -9.23 13.70
C ARG A 83 -4.33 -8.12 14.02
N ASP A 84 -4.81 -7.43 12.99
CA ASP A 84 -5.77 -6.32 13.10
C ASP A 84 -7.20 -6.84 12.90
N THR A 85 -7.33 -8.12 12.55
CA THR A 85 -8.57 -8.88 12.39
C THR A 85 -8.44 -10.27 13.02
N ASP A 86 -9.55 -11.00 13.16
CA ASP A 86 -9.54 -12.37 13.64
C ASP A 86 -8.60 -13.27 12.83
N PRO A 87 -7.80 -14.14 13.47
CA PRO A 87 -6.78 -14.96 12.82
C PRO A 87 -7.26 -15.90 11.71
N LYS A 88 -8.56 -16.15 11.59
CA LYS A 88 -9.17 -17.00 10.57
C LYS A 88 -10.24 -16.27 9.73
N SER A 89 -10.26 -14.96 9.76
CA SER A 89 -11.21 -14.15 8.97
C SER A 89 -10.84 -14.00 7.50
N GLY A 90 -9.57 -14.25 7.16
CA GLY A 90 -9.02 -14.02 5.82
C GLY A 90 -9.73 -14.79 4.71
N LYS A 91 -10.18 -16.02 4.97
CA LYS A 91 -10.97 -16.80 4.00
C LYS A 91 -12.20 -16.00 3.53
N GLY A 92 -12.93 -15.38 4.47
CA GLY A 92 -14.10 -14.57 4.14
C GLY A 92 -13.75 -13.34 3.29
N PHE A 93 -12.59 -12.73 3.53
CA PHE A 93 -12.12 -11.61 2.69
C PHE A 93 -11.74 -12.06 1.28
N ILE A 94 -11.16 -13.25 1.11
CA ILE A 94 -10.88 -13.83 -0.21
C ILE A 94 -12.19 -14.17 -0.94
N GLU A 95 -13.20 -14.70 -0.25
CA GLU A 95 -14.53 -14.95 -0.81
C GLU A 95 -15.18 -13.64 -1.30
N GLU A 96 -15.16 -12.59 -0.46
CA GLU A 96 -15.72 -11.28 -0.80
C GLU A 96 -15.00 -10.64 -2.00
N LEU A 97 -13.67 -10.69 -2.02
CA LEU A 97 -12.85 -10.20 -3.13
C LEU A 97 -13.14 -10.98 -4.42
N SER A 98 -13.21 -12.30 -4.36
CA SER A 98 -13.53 -13.14 -5.52
C SER A 98 -14.89 -12.77 -6.11
N ALA A 99 -15.91 -12.61 -5.27
CA ALA A 99 -17.26 -12.20 -5.71
C ALA A 99 -17.26 -10.78 -6.30
N HIS A 100 -16.41 -9.87 -5.82
CA HIS A 100 -16.26 -8.54 -6.40
C HIS A 100 -15.58 -8.62 -7.78
N CYS A 101 -14.51 -9.39 -7.92
CA CYS A 101 -13.78 -9.56 -9.18
C CYS A 101 -14.67 -10.14 -10.30
N GLU A 102 -15.59 -11.05 -9.99
CA GLU A 102 -16.55 -11.59 -10.96
C GLU A 102 -17.44 -10.51 -11.61
N LYS A 103 -17.73 -9.44 -10.88
CA LYS A 103 -18.56 -8.31 -11.33
C LYS A 103 -17.73 -7.14 -11.86
N SER A 104 -16.47 -7.12 -11.56
CA SER A 104 -15.52 -6.04 -11.83
C SER A 104 -14.36 -6.52 -12.71
N ALA A 105 -13.14 -6.35 -12.23
CA ALA A 105 -11.91 -6.86 -12.85
C ALA A 105 -10.98 -7.41 -11.76
N GLY A 106 -9.96 -8.12 -12.19
CA GLY A 106 -8.94 -8.67 -11.31
C GLY A 106 -9.05 -10.18 -11.14
N LYS A 107 -7.89 -10.79 -10.96
CA LYS A 107 -7.73 -12.22 -10.68
C LYS A 107 -6.81 -12.34 -9.46
N ILE A 108 -7.24 -13.05 -8.43
CA ILE A 108 -6.38 -13.32 -7.28
C ILE A 108 -5.24 -14.22 -7.75
N ALA A 109 -4.04 -13.67 -7.84
CA ALA A 109 -2.86 -14.36 -8.35
C ALA A 109 -2.08 -15.07 -7.25
N SER A 110 -2.05 -14.50 -6.06
CA SER A 110 -1.30 -15.07 -4.95
C SER A 110 -1.84 -14.66 -3.58
N ILE A 111 -1.54 -15.48 -2.57
CA ILE A 111 -1.86 -15.24 -1.17
C ILE A 111 -0.61 -15.53 -0.34
N ILE A 112 -0.34 -14.67 0.65
CA ILE A 112 0.74 -14.85 1.63
C ILE A 112 0.41 -14.10 2.93
N GLY A 113 0.81 -14.62 4.08
CA GLY A 113 0.64 -13.94 5.36
C GLY A 113 1.49 -12.68 5.50
N ARG A 114 0.98 -11.70 6.22
CA ARG A 114 1.68 -10.43 6.49
C ARG A 114 3.01 -10.61 7.26
N TYR A 115 3.17 -11.72 7.96
CA TYR A 115 4.42 -12.06 8.63
C TYR A 115 5.61 -12.04 7.67
N TYR A 116 5.40 -12.42 6.41
CA TYR A 116 6.40 -12.41 5.35
C TYR A 116 6.38 -11.11 4.54
N ALA A 117 5.22 -10.74 4.00
CA ALA A 117 5.08 -9.64 3.05
C ALA A 117 5.15 -8.24 3.68
N MET A 118 4.98 -8.15 4.99
CA MET A 118 4.90 -6.88 5.71
C MET A 118 5.85 -6.83 6.91
N ASP A 119 7.05 -7.38 6.76
CA ASP A 119 8.13 -7.20 7.74
C ASP A 119 8.54 -5.72 7.81
N ARG A 120 9.10 -5.31 8.96
CA ARG A 120 9.64 -3.95 9.18
C ARG A 120 10.93 -3.96 10.02
N ASP A 121 11.44 -5.15 10.28
CA ASP A 121 12.59 -5.37 11.17
C ASP A 121 13.80 -5.88 10.41
N LYS A 122 13.80 -5.69 9.06
CA LYS A 122 14.88 -6.09 8.13
C LYS A 122 15.18 -7.59 8.16
N ARG A 123 14.13 -8.39 8.32
CA ARG A 123 14.22 -9.84 8.22
C ARG A 123 14.05 -10.26 6.76
N TRP A 124 15.13 -10.06 6.01
CA TRP A 124 15.13 -10.23 4.56
C TRP A 124 14.77 -11.63 4.11
N GLU A 125 14.99 -12.65 4.95
CA GLU A 125 14.53 -14.02 4.69
C GLU A 125 12.99 -14.12 4.62
N ARG A 126 12.25 -13.30 5.35
CA ARG A 126 10.79 -13.23 5.26
C ARG A 126 10.34 -12.48 4.03
N VAL A 127 10.96 -11.34 3.76
CA VAL A 127 10.69 -10.52 2.57
C VAL A 127 10.96 -11.32 1.31
N LYS A 128 11.98 -12.17 1.32
CA LYS A 128 12.33 -13.07 0.22
C LYS A 128 11.20 -14.02 -0.15
N GLU A 129 10.49 -14.60 0.83
CA GLU A 129 9.32 -15.47 0.57
C GLU A 129 8.23 -14.70 -0.22
N ALA A 130 7.98 -13.46 0.14
CA ALA A 130 7.02 -12.63 -0.59
C ALA A 130 7.57 -12.21 -1.97
N TYR A 131 8.85 -11.86 -2.06
CA TYR A 131 9.49 -11.52 -3.32
C TYR A 131 9.43 -12.68 -4.32
N ASP A 132 9.81 -13.89 -3.90
CA ASP A 132 9.79 -15.07 -4.76
C ASP A 132 8.37 -15.43 -5.23
N LEU A 133 7.39 -15.26 -4.36
CA LEU A 133 5.99 -15.43 -4.74
C LEU A 133 5.57 -14.44 -5.83
N LEU A 134 5.89 -13.16 -5.64
CA LEU A 134 5.46 -12.09 -6.54
C LEU A 134 6.20 -12.08 -7.88
N VAL A 135 7.50 -12.37 -7.87
CA VAL A 135 8.38 -12.23 -9.04
C VAL A 135 8.63 -13.57 -9.73
N ASN A 136 8.87 -14.62 -8.96
CA ASN A 136 9.23 -15.95 -9.48
C ASN A 136 8.03 -16.91 -9.53
N GLY A 137 6.90 -16.57 -8.91
CA GLY A 137 5.72 -17.45 -8.84
C GLY A 137 5.97 -18.69 -7.98
N GLU A 138 6.83 -18.57 -6.95
CA GLU A 138 7.16 -19.65 -6.05
C GLU A 138 6.15 -19.75 -4.92
N GLY A 139 5.57 -20.92 -4.73
CA GLY A 139 4.58 -21.21 -3.68
C GLY A 139 3.79 -22.47 -3.93
N LYS A 140 2.96 -22.85 -2.95
CA LYS A 140 1.99 -23.95 -3.11
C LYS A 140 1.00 -23.58 -4.21
N LYS A 141 0.90 -24.39 -5.24
CA LYS A 141 -0.06 -24.17 -6.32
C LYS A 141 -1.46 -24.58 -5.90
N ALA A 142 -2.44 -23.72 -6.14
CA ALA A 142 -3.85 -23.97 -5.89
C ALA A 142 -4.69 -23.49 -7.07
N THR A 143 -5.77 -24.20 -7.36
CA THR A 143 -6.74 -23.82 -8.40
C THR A 143 -7.96 -23.11 -7.81
N ASP A 144 -8.19 -23.25 -6.50
CA ASP A 144 -9.22 -22.58 -5.72
C ASP A 144 -8.55 -21.88 -4.53
N MET A 145 -8.54 -20.54 -4.56
CA MET A 145 -7.84 -19.75 -3.55
C MET A 145 -8.60 -19.72 -2.21
N VAL A 146 -9.92 -19.85 -2.22
CA VAL A 146 -10.75 -19.95 -1.01
C VAL A 146 -10.50 -21.28 -0.31
N GLN A 147 -10.47 -22.38 -1.08
CA GLN A 147 -10.17 -23.70 -0.56
C GLN A 147 -8.74 -23.78 -0.01
N ALA A 148 -7.78 -23.13 -0.67
CA ALA A 148 -6.39 -23.08 -0.20
C ALA A 148 -6.26 -22.39 1.16
N MET A 149 -7.07 -21.36 1.44
CA MET A 149 -7.16 -20.74 2.78
C MET A 149 -7.67 -21.73 3.82
N GLN A 150 -8.73 -22.49 3.49
CA GLN A 150 -9.26 -23.52 4.40
C GLN A 150 -8.23 -24.60 4.71
N GLU A 151 -7.52 -25.08 3.69
CA GLU A 151 -6.45 -26.09 3.87
C GLU A 151 -5.36 -25.57 4.82
N SER A 152 -4.95 -24.30 4.70
CA SER A 152 -4.00 -23.68 5.64
C SER A 152 -4.52 -23.71 7.08
N TYR A 153 -5.80 -23.41 7.29
CA TYR A 153 -6.41 -23.45 8.62
C TYR A 153 -6.49 -24.88 9.17
N ASP A 154 -6.77 -25.85 8.33
CA ASP A 154 -6.81 -27.27 8.70
C ASP A 154 -5.42 -27.80 9.10
N GLU A 155 -4.36 -27.24 8.50
CA GLU A 155 -2.96 -27.47 8.87
C GLU A 155 -2.52 -26.67 10.12
N GLY A 156 -3.42 -25.89 10.73
CA GLY A 156 -3.13 -25.07 11.91
C GLY A 156 -2.43 -23.73 11.61
N VAL A 157 -2.33 -23.33 10.35
CA VAL A 157 -1.70 -22.07 9.92
C VAL A 157 -2.78 -21.01 9.74
N THR A 158 -2.71 -19.96 10.54
CA THR A 158 -3.66 -18.82 10.51
C THR A 158 -3.18 -17.71 9.58
N ASP A 159 -4.04 -16.74 9.33
CA ASP A 159 -3.87 -15.66 8.33
C ASP A 159 -2.48 -15.03 8.34
N GLU A 160 -2.01 -14.58 9.50
CA GLU A 160 -0.72 -13.89 9.62
C GLU A 160 0.46 -14.69 9.05
N PHE A 161 0.40 -16.03 9.18
CA PHE A 161 1.50 -16.95 8.90
C PHE A 161 1.28 -17.81 7.65
N ILE A 162 0.27 -17.51 6.84
CA ILE A 162 0.00 -18.27 5.61
C ILE A 162 1.25 -18.25 4.72
N LYS A 163 1.68 -19.45 4.35
CA LYS A 163 2.80 -19.67 3.43
C LYS A 163 2.42 -19.24 2.01
N PRO A 164 3.40 -18.93 1.14
CA PRO A 164 3.13 -18.56 -0.23
C PRO A 164 2.20 -19.53 -0.97
N ILE A 165 1.11 -19.00 -1.52
CA ILE A 165 0.14 -19.75 -2.36
C ILE A 165 0.03 -19.05 -3.70
N VAL A 166 0.18 -19.80 -4.79
CA VAL A 166 0.08 -19.33 -6.18
C VAL A 166 -1.20 -19.87 -6.80
N ASN A 167 -1.96 -19.01 -7.47
CA ASN A 167 -3.08 -19.43 -8.30
C ASN A 167 -2.56 -20.10 -9.58
N ALA A 168 -2.78 -21.42 -9.70
CA ALA A 168 -2.31 -22.20 -10.84
C ALA A 168 -3.03 -21.88 -12.16
N ASN A 169 -4.14 -21.15 -12.12
CA ASN A 169 -4.93 -20.81 -13.30
C ASN A 169 -4.44 -19.55 -14.03
N VAL A 170 -3.52 -18.79 -13.44
CA VAL A 170 -3.03 -17.52 -14.00
C VAL A 170 -1.52 -17.38 -13.82
N ASP A 171 -0.86 -16.71 -14.76
CA ASP A 171 0.51 -16.22 -14.59
C ASP A 171 0.44 -14.75 -14.13
N GLY A 172 0.40 -14.55 -12.83
CA GLY A 172 0.35 -13.24 -12.20
C GLY A 172 1.70 -12.75 -11.68
N THR A 173 2.83 -13.29 -12.17
CA THR A 173 4.16 -12.82 -11.78
C THR A 173 4.40 -11.39 -12.28
N ILE A 174 5.04 -10.57 -11.43
CA ILE A 174 5.38 -9.19 -11.76
C ILE A 174 6.58 -9.21 -12.73
N LYS A 175 6.44 -8.53 -13.87
CA LYS A 175 7.43 -8.49 -14.93
C LYS A 175 7.91 -7.07 -15.22
N GLU A 176 9.00 -6.96 -15.94
CA GLU A 176 9.56 -5.70 -16.41
C GLU A 176 8.51 -4.83 -17.12
N GLY A 177 8.44 -3.58 -16.71
CA GLY A 177 7.52 -2.59 -17.26
C GLY A 177 6.06 -2.74 -16.82
N ASP A 178 5.72 -3.69 -15.94
CA ASP A 178 4.37 -3.80 -15.40
C ASP A 178 4.03 -2.63 -14.45
N VAL A 179 2.75 -2.45 -14.21
CA VAL A 179 2.23 -1.50 -13.22
C VAL A 179 1.96 -2.22 -11.92
N VAL A 180 2.48 -1.70 -10.82
CA VAL A 180 2.20 -2.18 -9.46
C VAL A 180 1.59 -1.06 -8.63
N ILE A 181 0.45 -1.31 -8.01
CA ILE A 181 -0.16 -0.43 -7.01
C ILE A 181 -0.15 -1.15 -5.67
N PHE A 182 0.67 -0.66 -4.74
CA PHE A 182 0.67 -1.12 -3.36
C PHE A 182 -0.38 -0.31 -2.58
N PHE A 183 -1.53 -0.93 -2.30
CA PHE A 183 -2.69 -0.20 -1.77
C PHE A 183 -2.70 0.01 -0.25
N ASN A 184 -1.64 -0.34 0.47
CA ASN A 184 -1.47 0.03 1.87
C ASN A 184 -1.25 1.54 1.99
N TYR A 185 -2.05 2.22 2.81
CA TYR A 185 -1.86 3.64 3.10
C TYR A 185 -0.98 3.92 4.32
N ARG A 186 -0.76 2.93 5.20
CA ARG A 186 0.22 3.02 6.28
C ARG A 186 1.58 2.52 5.79
N ASN A 187 2.62 3.32 6.00
CA ASN A 187 3.91 3.19 5.35
C ASN A 187 4.89 2.20 6.02
N ASP A 188 4.83 2.03 7.36
CA ASP A 188 5.88 1.36 8.13
C ASP A 188 6.19 -0.08 7.69
N ARG A 189 5.19 -0.83 7.23
CA ARG A 189 5.33 -2.22 6.79
C ARG A 189 5.28 -2.41 5.27
N ALA A 190 5.22 -1.32 4.52
CA ALA A 190 5.26 -1.37 3.05
C ALA A 190 6.67 -1.09 2.49
N LYS A 191 7.60 -0.59 3.32
CA LYS A 191 8.91 -0.12 2.89
C LYS A 191 9.79 -1.23 2.34
N GLU A 192 9.94 -2.33 3.05
CA GLU A 192 10.94 -3.36 2.73
C GLU A 192 10.66 -4.04 1.41
N LEU A 193 9.40 -4.42 1.17
CA LEU A 193 9.01 -5.00 -0.11
C LEU A 193 9.17 -4.00 -1.26
N THR A 194 8.87 -2.71 -1.02
CA THR A 194 9.13 -1.64 -2.00
C THR A 194 10.62 -1.50 -2.31
N VAL A 195 11.49 -1.59 -1.29
CA VAL A 195 12.94 -1.52 -1.46
C VAL A 195 13.45 -2.59 -2.41
N VAL A 196 13.10 -3.85 -2.19
CA VAL A 196 13.62 -4.97 -2.99
C VAL A 196 13.04 -5.02 -4.39
N LEU A 197 11.85 -4.45 -4.61
CA LEU A 197 11.25 -4.37 -5.94
C LEU A 197 11.73 -3.18 -6.77
N THR A 198 12.15 -2.07 -6.14
CA THR A 198 12.36 -0.81 -6.85
C THR A 198 13.63 -0.03 -6.50
N GLN A 199 14.23 -0.21 -5.31
CA GLN A 199 15.29 0.70 -4.82
C GLN A 199 16.67 0.07 -4.76
N GLN A 200 16.76 -1.19 -4.33
CA GLN A 200 18.04 -1.81 -4.03
C GLN A 200 18.08 -3.28 -4.38
N ASP A 201 19.05 -3.66 -5.21
CA ASP A 201 19.38 -5.06 -5.44
C ASP A 201 20.01 -5.69 -4.19
N MET A 202 19.62 -6.90 -3.88
CA MET A 202 20.18 -7.74 -2.82
C MET A 202 20.59 -9.10 -3.38
N PRO A 203 21.64 -9.17 -4.21
CA PRO A 203 22.03 -10.39 -4.92
C PRO A 203 22.40 -11.54 -3.98
N GLU A 204 22.96 -11.24 -2.82
CA GLU A 204 23.27 -12.23 -1.78
C GLU A 204 22.02 -12.91 -1.19
N ALA A 205 20.88 -12.23 -1.25
CA ALA A 205 19.57 -12.76 -0.89
C ALA A 205 18.75 -13.22 -2.11
N GLY A 206 19.28 -13.13 -3.32
CA GLY A 206 18.62 -13.50 -4.56
C GLY A 206 17.43 -12.61 -4.91
N MET A 207 17.47 -11.34 -4.53
CA MET A 207 16.45 -10.34 -4.86
C MET A 207 17.05 -9.23 -5.71
N HIS A 208 16.35 -8.88 -6.79
CA HIS A 208 16.75 -7.83 -7.73
C HIS A 208 15.57 -6.89 -8.00
N THR A 209 15.87 -5.62 -8.14
CA THR A 209 14.88 -4.63 -8.59
C THR A 209 14.40 -4.95 -10.00
N ILE A 210 13.13 -4.64 -10.27
CA ILE A 210 12.52 -4.97 -11.57
C ILE A 210 12.64 -3.73 -12.48
N PRO A 211 13.37 -3.83 -13.60
CA PRO A 211 13.58 -2.69 -14.50
C PRO A 211 12.26 -2.18 -15.08
N GLY A 212 12.15 -0.86 -15.21
CA GLY A 212 11.01 -0.21 -15.87
C GLY A 212 9.67 -0.36 -15.16
N LEU A 213 9.64 -0.92 -13.95
CA LEU A 213 8.42 -1.10 -13.17
C LEU A 213 7.76 0.25 -12.88
N GLN A 214 6.48 0.39 -13.23
CA GLN A 214 5.68 1.54 -12.89
C GLN A 214 5.05 1.31 -11.51
N TYR A 215 5.71 1.79 -10.47
CA TYR A 215 5.38 1.46 -9.08
C TYR A 215 4.69 2.62 -8.38
N TYR A 216 3.49 2.37 -7.88
CA TYR A 216 2.63 3.34 -7.23
C TYR A 216 2.42 2.97 -5.76
N CYS A 217 2.80 3.86 -4.87
CA CYS A 217 2.53 3.78 -3.44
C CYS A 217 1.20 4.50 -3.15
N MET A 218 0.33 3.92 -2.34
CA MET A 218 -0.92 4.59 -1.95
C MET A 218 -0.65 5.93 -1.25
N THR A 219 0.38 5.98 -0.41
CA THR A 219 0.87 7.16 0.31
C THR A 219 2.40 7.18 0.27
N PRO A 220 3.08 8.28 0.66
CA PRO A 220 4.54 8.28 0.74
C PRO A 220 5.06 7.26 1.76
N TYR A 221 5.81 6.25 1.28
CA TYR A 221 6.38 5.24 2.18
C TYR A 221 7.72 5.69 2.77
N ASP A 222 8.57 6.29 1.96
CA ASP A 222 9.84 6.87 2.39
C ASP A 222 10.25 8.01 1.48
N ALA A 223 10.72 9.11 2.06
CA ALA A 223 11.12 10.30 1.30
C ALA A 223 12.39 10.08 0.45
N SER A 224 13.17 9.03 0.75
CA SER A 224 14.37 8.68 0.00
C SER A 224 14.10 7.85 -1.25
N PHE A 225 12.90 7.27 -1.41
CA PHE A 225 12.57 6.42 -2.55
C PHE A 225 12.54 7.22 -3.85
N LYS A 226 13.13 6.64 -4.88
CA LYS A 226 13.22 7.24 -6.23
C LYS A 226 12.46 6.41 -7.24
N GLY A 227 11.90 7.08 -8.25
CA GLY A 227 11.21 6.40 -9.34
C GLY A 227 9.90 5.73 -8.97
N VAL A 228 9.35 6.04 -7.79
CA VAL A 228 8.01 5.60 -7.37
C VAL A 228 7.03 6.75 -7.46
N HIS A 229 5.78 6.42 -7.77
CA HIS A 229 4.66 7.35 -7.82
C HIS A 229 3.87 7.29 -6.52
N ILE A 230 3.19 8.39 -6.18
CA ILE A 230 2.41 8.49 -4.93
C ILE A 230 0.99 8.89 -5.28
N LEU A 231 0.01 8.01 -4.97
CA LEU A 231 -1.40 8.27 -5.30
C LEU A 231 -2.00 9.38 -4.44
N PHE A 232 -1.73 9.34 -3.13
CA PHE A 232 -2.21 10.32 -2.16
C PHE A 232 -1.05 10.88 -1.37
N ASP A 233 -0.51 11.98 -1.83
CA ASP A 233 0.61 12.64 -1.16
C ASP A 233 0.16 13.35 0.13
N LYS A 234 1.11 13.57 1.02
CA LYS A 234 0.89 14.35 2.24
C LYS A 234 0.75 15.81 1.87
N GLU A 235 -0.41 16.35 2.10
CA GLU A 235 -0.63 17.78 2.01
C GLU A 235 -0.20 18.45 3.32
N ASN A 236 0.70 19.38 3.25
CA ASN A 236 0.99 20.25 4.37
C ASN A 236 -0.25 21.07 4.70
N VAL A 237 -0.58 21.13 5.98
CA VAL A 237 -1.72 21.94 6.43
C VAL A 237 -1.29 23.40 6.45
N ALA A 238 -1.70 24.16 5.44
CA ALA A 238 -1.46 25.61 5.40
C ALA A 238 -2.35 26.37 6.40
N ASN A 239 -2.01 27.61 6.67
CA ASN A 239 -2.76 28.51 7.55
C ASN A 239 -2.94 27.94 8.97
N THR A 240 -1.85 27.37 9.51
CA THR A 240 -1.76 26.90 10.89
C THR A 240 -1.69 28.09 11.88
N LEU A 241 -1.83 27.83 13.17
CA LEU A 241 -1.69 28.87 14.19
C LEU A 241 -0.29 29.52 14.12
N GLY A 242 0.77 28.71 14.00
CA GLY A 242 2.14 29.21 13.88
C GLY A 242 2.33 30.12 12.66
N GLU A 243 1.79 29.72 11.51
CA GLU A 243 1.81 30.52 10.28
C GLU A 243 1.03 31.85 10.46
N TYR A 244 -0.15 31.79 11.07
CA TYR A 244 -0.97 32.98 11.31
C TYR A 244 -0.28 33.98 12.26
N LEU A 245 0.32 33.50 13.36
CA LEU A 245 1.05 34.34 14.31
C LEU A 245 2.27 35.00 13.65
N SER A 246 3.02 34.22 12.89
CA SER A 246 4.17 34.73 12.09
C SER A 246 3.74 35.83 11.12
N ALA A 247 2.66 35.59 10.36
CA ALA A 247 2.11 36.58 9.42
C ALA A 247 1.63 37.88 10.12
N LYS A 248 1.31 37.83 11.40
CA LYS A 248 1.00 38.99 12.24
C LYS A 248 2.24 39.65 12.88
N GLY A 249 3.43 39.10 12.60
CA GLY A 249 4.70 39.61 13.15
C GLY A 249 4.89 39.30 14.64
N MET A 250 4.11 38.34 15.18
CA MET A 250 4.17 37.93 16.59
C MET A 250 5.28 36.89 16.79
N SER A 251 6.01 37.00 17.90
CA SER A 251 7.00 36.02 18.31
C SER A 251 6.27 34.82 18.96
N GLN A 252 6.80 33.63 18.75
CA GLN A 252 6.26 32.37 19.30
C GLN A 252 7.39 31.47 19.75
N LEU A 253 7.16 30.75 20.85
CA LEU A 253 8.09 29.76 21.38
C LEU A 253 7.37 28.41 21.42
N HIS A 254 7.98 27.43 20.77
CA HIS A 254 7.55 26.03 20.80
C HIS A 254 8.54 25.24 21.66
N ILE A 255 8.08 24.75 22.80
CA ILE A 255 8.91 24.07 23.79
C ILE A 255 8.29 22.74 24.20
N ALA A 256 9.09 21.67 24.22
CA ALA A 256 8.70 20.36 24.72
C ALA A 256 9.94 19.50 25.06
N GLU A 257 9.73 18.46 25.85
CA GLU A 257 10.72 17.41 26.02
C GLU A 257 10.92 16.63 24.70
N THR A 258 12.03 15.86 24.61
CA THR A 258 12.50 15.25 23.35
C THR A 258 11.45 14.43 22.61
N GLU A 259 10.63 13.62 23.30
CA GLU A 259 9.62 12.79 22.64
C GLU A 259 8.43 13.58 22.08
N LYS A 260 8.20 14.78 22.61
CA LYS A 260 7.10 15.66 22.19
C LYS A 260 7.55 16.83 21.30
N TYR A 261 8.86 16.98 21.09
CA TYR A 261 9.41 18.07 20.26
C TYR A 261 8.78 18.12 18.87
N ALA A 262 8.71 16.98 18.17
CA ALA A 262 8.07 16.92 16.85
C ALA A 262 6.57 17.28 16.90
N HIS A 263 5.87 17.01 18.00
CA HIS A 263 4.45 17.32 18.12
C HIS A 263 4.19 18.82 18.20
N VAL A 264 5.02 19.56 18.93
CA VAL A 264 4.87 21.01 19.09
C VAL A 264 5.56 21.80 17.99
N THR A 265 6.36 21.19 17.14
CA THR A 265 7.04 21.81 15.99
C THR A 265 6.46 21.36 14.66
N PHE A 266 6.94 20.25 14.11
CA PHE A 266 6.55 19.73 12.81
C PHE A 266 5.04 19.52 12.67
N PHE A 267 4.43 18.76 13.60
CA PHE A 267 2.98 18.47 13.52
C PHE A 267 2.13 19.70 13.80
N PHE A 268 2.51 20.51 14.78
CA PHE A 268 1.81 21.76 15.10
C PHE A 268 1.85 22.75 13.92
N ASN A 269 2.94 22.77 13.18
CA ASN A 269 3.12 23.58 11.98
C ASN A 269 2.56 22.94 10.69
N GLY A 270 1.73 21.87 10.84
CA GLY A 270 1.02 21.27 9.73
C GLY A 270 1.89 20.43 8.78
N GLY A 271 2.97 19.85 9.29
CA GLY A 271 3.92 19.05 8.51
C GLY A 271 5.11 19.84 7.94
N ARG A 272 5.31 21.06 8.42
CA ARG A 272 6.42 21.92 8.02
C ARG A 272 7.60 21.77 8.97
N GLU A 273 8.76 21.36 8.45
CA GLU A 273 10.01 21.23 9.23
C GLU A 273 10.64 22.59 9.56
N THR A 274 10.69 23.48 8.57
CA THR A 274 11.31 24.79 8.73
C THR A 274 10.47 25.69 9.65
N PRO A 275 11.04 26.32 10.69
CA PRO A 275 10.36 27.30 11.51
C PRO A 275 9.71 28.41 10.69
N PHE A 276 8.64 28.98 11.19
CA PHE A 276 8.11 30.23 10.67
C PHE A 276 8.97 31.42 11.16
N ASP A 277 8.83 32.57 10.51
CA ASP A 277 9.49 33.77 10.98
C ASP A 277 9.09 34.08 12.44
N LYS A 278 10.08 34.44 13.30
CA LYS A 278 9.91 34.69 14.73
C LYS A 278 9.39 33.46 15.54
N GLU A 279 9.66 32.26 15.06
CA GLU A 279 9.40 31.01 15.79
C GLU A 279 10.73 30.48 16.36
N ASP A 280 10.78 30.41 17.69
CA ASP A 280 11.86 29.76 18.42
C ASP A 280 11.42 28.37 18.89
N ARG A 281 12.38 27.43 18.92
CA ARG A 281 12.15 26.02 19.29
C ARG A 281 13.12 25.58 20.36
N ILE A 282 12.63 24.99 21.45
CA ILE A 282 13.44 24.46 22.55
C ILE A 282 13.01 23.04 22.89
#